data_4d0bf5261403e052cf68e18303a1f40a
#
_entry.id   4d0bf5261403e052cf68e18303a1f40a
#
_cell.length_a   1.000
_cell.length_b   1.000
_cell.length_c   1.000
_cell.angle_alpha   90.00
_cell.angle_beta   90.00
_cell.angle_gamma   90.00
#
_symmetry.space_group_name_H-M   'P 1'
#
loop_
_entity.id
_entity.type
_entity.pdbx_description
1 polymer ?
#
loop_
_entity_poly.entity_id
_entity_poly.type
_entity_poly.pdbx_seq_one_letter_code
_entity_poly.pdbx_strand_id
1 'polypeptide(L)'
;MRVISKRTLREFWESSPQYEDAKSSLEVWYGETLKATWRTPQEIKAKFRSASILKNNRVVFNISGNKYRLVVSIDYGRQACFVRFIGTQTI
;
A
#
# COMPACT_ATOMS: atom_id res chain seq x y z
N MET A 1 -7.03 2.32 10.09
CA MET A 1 -7.82 2.68 8.87
C MET A 1 -8.29 1.42 8.17
N ARG A 2 -9.43 1.45 7.50
CA ARG A 2 -9.90 0.30 6.73
C ARG A 2 -9.12 0.19 5.43
N VAL A 3 -8.89 -1.05 4.97
CA VAL A 3 -8.23 -1.28 3.67
C VAL A 3 -9.20 -2.00 2.75
N ILE A 4 -9.42 -1.44 1.58
CA ILE A 4 -10.31 -1.97 0.56
C ILE A 4 -9.48 -2.20 -0.69
N SER A 5 -9.07 -3.43 -1.01
CA SER A 5 -9.35 -4.58 -0.16
C SER A 5 -8.11 -5.45 -0.06
N LYS A 6 -8.01 -6.24 1.00
CA LYS A 6 -6.92 -7.22 1.14
C LYS A 6 -6.94 -8.24 0.00
N ARG A 7 -8.13 -8.54 -0.52
CA ARG A 7 -8.28 -9.50 -1.62
C ARG A 7 -7.45 -9.12 -2.85
N THR A 8 -7.41 -7.82 -3.19
CA THR A 8 -6.62 -7.35 -4.32
C THR A 8 -5.14 -7.65 -4.11
N LEU A 9 -4.64 -7.46 -2.89
CA LEU A 9 -3.25 -7.76 -2.55
C LEU A 9 -2.97 -9.25 -2.66
N ARG A 10 -3.86 -10.08 -2.11
CA ARG A 10 -3.71 -11.53 -2.14
C ARG A 10 -3.73 -12.07 -3.56
N GLU A 11 -4.64 -11.57 -4.38
CA GLU A 11 -4.73 -11.97 -5.78
C GLU A 11 -3.44 -11.69 -6.52
N PHE A 12 -2.77 -10.59 -6.17
CA PHE A 12 -1.50 -10.26 -6.80
C PHE A 12 -0.41 -11.29 -6.46
N TRP A 13 -0.19 -11.57 -5.16
CA TRP A 13 0.90 -12.48 -4.81
C TRP A 13 0.60 -13.94 -5.17
N GLU A 14 -0.68 -14.28 -5.37
CA GLU A 14 -1.06 -15.62 -5.81
C GLU A 14 -1.10 -15.75 -7.33
N SER A 15 -1.01 -14.65 -8.08
CA SER A 15 -1.15 -14.66 -9.52
C SER A 15 0.02 -15.34 -10.24
N SER A 16 1.19 -15.38 -9.60
CA SER A 16 2.38 -16.04 -10.17
C SER A 16 3.35 -16.36 -9.06
N PRO A 17 4.07 -17.51 -9.15
CA PRO A 17 5.07 -17.85 -8.14
C PRO A 17 6.15 -16.79 -7.97
N GLN A 18 6.47 -16.03 -9.02
CA GLN A 18 7.48 -14.98 -8.94
C GLN A 18 7.06 -13.82 -8.04
N TYR A 19 5.76 -13.67 -7.73
CA TYR A 19 5.25 -12.61 -6.88
C TYR A 19 5.01 -13.07 -5.44
N GLU A 20 5.34 -14.30 -5.11
CA GLU A 20 5.10 -14.83 -3.77
C GLU A 20 5.89 -14.07 -2.71
N ASP A 21 7.06 -13.54 -3.05
CA ASP A 21 7.86 -12.76 -2.12
C ASP A 21 7.24 -11.42 -1.74
N ALA A 22 6.21 -10.97 -2.47
CA ALA A 22 5.46 -9.78 -2.10
C ALA A 22 4.55 -10.03 -0.90
N LYS A 23 4.19 -11.29 -0.63
CA LYS A 23 3.20 -11.64 0.38
C LYS A 23 3.56 -11.09 1.76
N SER A 24 4.74 -11.41 2.26
CA SER A 24 5.10 -10.98 3.63
C SER A 24 5.17 -9.47 3.74
N SER A 25 5.73 -8.78 2.74
CA SER A 25 5.82 -7.32 2.77
C SER A 25 4.44 -6.68 2.70
N LEU A 26 3.54 -7.21 1.89
CA LEU A 26 2.18 -6.69 1.78
C LEU A 26 1.37 -6.97 3.04
N GLU A 27 1.59 -8.11 3.68
CA GLU A 27 0.91 -8.42 4.94
C GLU A 27 1.37 -7.49 6.06
N VAL A 28 2.66 -7.15 6.10
CA VAL A 28 3.18 -6.18 7.07
C VAL A 28 2.56 -4.81 6.80
N TRP A 29 2.57 -4.37 5.54
CA TRP A 29 1.94 -3.10 5.17
C TRP A 29 0.46 -3.07 5.56
N TYR A 30 -0.26 -4.14 5.28
CA TYR A 30 -1.67 -4.26 5.59
C TYR A 30 -1.94 -4.14 7.10
N GLY A 31 -1.18 -4.88 7.90
CA GLY A 31 -1.31 -4.84 9.36
C GLY A 31 -1.03 -3.47 9.93
N GLU A 32 0.02 -2.80 9.44
CA GLU A 32 0.36 -1.45 9.89
C GLU A 32 -0.72 -0.44 9.50
N THR A 33 -1.26 -0.58 8.29
CA THR A 33 -2.29 0.33 7.81
C THR A 33 -3.60 0.16 8.58
N LEU A 34 -3.96 -1.07 8.92
CA LEU A 34 -5.15 -1.32 9.73
C LEU A 34 -5.08 -0.63 11.10
N LYS A 35 -3.90 -0.59 11.70
CA LYS A 35 -3.70 0.05 13.01
C LYS A 35 -3.60 1.56 12.90
N ALA A 36 -3.32 2.09 11.72
CA ALA A 36 -3.03 3.50 11.53
C ALA A 36 -4.29 4.35 11.66
N THR A 37 -4.08 5.57 12.14
CA THR A 37 -5.13 6.59 12.21
C THR A 37 -4.63 7.85 11.52
N TRP A 38 -4.03 7.67 10.35
CA TRP A 38 -3.43 8.78 9.60
C TRP A 38 -4.48 9.84 9.28
N ARG A 39 -4.13 11.09 9.56
CA ARG A 39 -4.98 12.22 9.23
C ARG A 39 -4.34 13.14 8.19
N THR A 40 -3.04 13.00 7.99
CA THR A 40 -2.29 13.80 7.02
C THR A 40 -1.29 12.93 6.28
N PRO A 41 -0.87 13.35 5.06
CA PRO A 41 0.17 12.64 4.33
C PRO A 41 1.50 12.56 5.09
N GLN A 42 1.81 13.58 5.90
CA GLN A 42 3.04 13.60 6.67
C GLN A 42 3.12 12.45 7.67
N GLU A 43 1.99 12.06 8.25
CA GLU A 43 1.95 10.93 9.17
C GLU A 43 2.27 9.62 8.45
N ILE A 44 1.82 9.46 7.21
CA ILE A 44 2.16 8.31 6.38
C ILE A 44 3.66 8.29 6.12
N LYS A 45 4.20 9.43 5.74
CA LYS A 45 5.61 9.57 5.39
C LYS A 45 6.51 9.28 6.59
N ALA A 46 6.06 9.64 7.80
CA ALA A 46 6.80 9.36 9.02
C ALA A 46 6.92 7.85 9.29
N LYS A 47 5.89 7.09 8.92
CA LYS A 47 5.87 5.64 9.12
C LYS A 47 6.55 4.91 7.93
N PHE A 48 6.25 5.33 6.72
CA PHE A 48 6.79 4.74 5.49
C PHE A 48 7.60 5.79 4.76
N ARG A 49 8.89 5.87 5.08
CA ARG A 49 9.74 6.96 4.58
C ARG A 49 9.93 6.97 3.07
N SER A 50 9.87 5.81 2.45
CA SER A 50 10.01 5.71 0.99
C SER A 50 8.69 5.95 0.25
N ALA A 51 7.59 6.20 0.95
CA ALA A 51 6.32 6.47 0.31
C ALA A 51 6.36 7.78 -0.45
N SER A 52 5.68 7.82 -1.59
CA SER A 52 5.53 9.03 -2.39
C SER A 52 4.11 9.54 -2.27
N ILE A 53 3.99 10.82 -1.91
CA ILE A 53 2.69 11.46 -1.78
C ILE A 53 2.34 12.13 -3.12
N LEU A 54 1.23 11.72 -3.71
CA LEU A 54 0.79 12.25 -4.99
C LEU A 54 -0.43 13.14 -4.79
N LYS A 55 -0.86 13.81 -5.86
CA LYS A 55 -2.07 14.60 -5.85
C LYS A 55 -3.31 13.71 -5.69
N ASN A 56 -4.43 14.31 -5.30
CA ASN A 56 -5.73 13.65 -5.17
C ASN A 56 -5.70 12.53 -4.12
N ASN A 57 -4.98 12.76 -3.02
CA ASN A 57 -4.94 11.84 -1.89
C ASN A 57 -4.39 10.46 -2.25
N ARG A 58 -3.55 10.38 -3.26
CA ARG A 58 -2.90 9.13 -3.65
C ARG A 58 -1.53 9.02 -3.01
N VAL A 59 -1.19 7.79 -2.65
CA VAL A 59 0.10 7.48 -2.05
C VAL A 59 0.66 6.25 -2.73
N VAL A 60 1.96 6.27 -3.01
CA VAL A 60 2.67 5.12 -3.58
C VAL A 60 3.60 4.57 -2.51
N PHE A 61 3.45 3.29 -2.22
CA PHE A 61 4.34 2.57 -1.31
C PHE A 61 5.24 1.64 -2.11
N ASN A 62 6.52 1.62 -1.75
CA ASN A 62 7.45 0.65 -2.29
C ASN A 62 7.38 -0.61 -1.43
N ILE A 63 7.21 -1.75 -2.06
CA ILE A 63 7.04 -3.04 -1.39
C ILE A 63 8.22 -3.93 -1.74
N SER A 64 8.73 -4.65 -0.76
CA SER A 64 9.92 -5.50 -0.91
C SER A 64 11.10 -4.70 -1.48
N GLY A 65 11.44 -3.62 -0.76
CA GLY A 65 12.40 -2.65 -1.26
C GLY A 65 11.79 -1.89 -2.43
N ASN A 66 12.40 -1.95 -3.59
CA ASN A 66 11.90 -1.28 -4.78
C ASN A 66 11.34 -2.27 -5.82
N LYS A 67 11.02 -3.48 -5.39
CA LYS A 67 10.61 -4.53 -6.32
C LYS A 67 9.17 -4.36 -6.79
N TYR A 68 8.29 -3.96 -5.87
CA TYR A 68 6.86 -3.80 -6.18
C TYR A 68 6.39 -2.42 -5.79
N ARG A 69 5.31 -2.00 -6.42
CA ARG A 69 4.72 -0.68 -6.25
C ARG A 69 3.25 -0.83 -5.92
N LEU A 70 2.84 -0.25 -4.79
CA LEU A 70 1.45 -0.26 -4.33
C LEU A 70 0.92 1.16 -4.37
N VAL A 71 -0.14 1.39 -5.15
CA VAL A 71 -0.78 2.70 -5.25
C VAL A 71 -2.13 2.63 -4.56
N VAL A 72 -2.36 3.57 -3.65
CA VAL A 72 -3.62 3.64 -2.92
C VAL A 72 -4.20 5.05 -2.99
N SER A 73 -5.52 5.15 -2.79
CA SER A 73 -6.19 6.42 -2.53
C SER A 73 -6.62 6.42 -1.07
N ILE A 74 -6.41 7.53 -0.38
CA ILE A 74 -6.73 7.61 1.04
C ILE A 74 -7.83 8.65 1.28
N ASP A 75 -8.89 8.20 1.96
CA ASP A 75 -9.92 9.10 2.47
C ASP A 75 -9.62 9.31 3.96
N TYR A 76 -8.97 10.42 4.29
CA TYR A 76 -8.54 10.71 5.66
C TYR A 76 -9.74 10.91 6.59
N GLY A 77 -10.79 11.52 6.08
CA GLY A 77 -11.99 11.77 6.88
C GLY A 77 -12.71 10.50 7.27
N ARG A 78 -12.81 9.55 6.35
CA ARG A 78 -13.50 8.26 6.58
C ARG A 78 -12.55 7.17 7.07
N GLN A 79 -11.27 7.46 7.14
CA GLN A 79 -10.25 6.48 7.54
C GLN A 79 -10.31 5.24 6.68
N ALA A 80 -10.32 5.44 5.36
CA ALA A 80 -10.38 4.36 4.38
C ALA A 80 -9.22 4.46 3.40
N CYS A 81 -8.62 3.32 3.10
CA CYS A 81 -7.51 3.21 2.16
C CYS A 81 -7.95 2.27 1.03
N PHE A 82 -8.04 2.80 -0.18
CA PHE A 82 -8.50 2.05 -1.35
C PHE A 82 -7.28 1.62 -2.17
N VAL A 83 -7.09 0.32 -2.32
CA VAL A 83 -6.02 -0.21 -3.17
C VAL A 83 -6.39 0.03 -4.63
N ARG A 84 -5.54 0.77 -5.35
CA ARG A 84 -5.78 1.09 -6.76
C ARG A 84 -4.92 0.26 -7.70
N PHE A 85 -3.71 -0.06 -7.29
CA PHE A 85 -2.78 -0.81 -8.14
C PHE A 85 -1.73 -1.48 -7.27
N ILE A 86 -1.39 -2.69 -7.63
CA ILE A 86 -0.22 -3.40 -7.11
C ILE A 86 0.45 -4.12 -8.26
N GLY A 87 1.74 -3.96 -8.42
CA GLY A 87 2.46 -4.59 -9.51
C GLY A 87 3.95 -4.37 -9.40
N THR A 88 4.67 -4.83 -10.41
CA THR A 88 6.12 -4.64 -10.47
C THR A 88 6.44 -3.17 -10.75
N GLN A 89 7.57 -2.74 -10.21
CA GLN A 89 8.05 -1.39 -10.47
C GLN A 89 8.87 -1.39 -11.75
N THR A 90 8.17 -1.38 -12.86
CA THR A 90 8.80 -1.27 -14.19
C THR A 90 8.63 0.15 -14.67
N ILE A 91 9.61 0.58 -15.41
CA ILE A 91 9.60 1.90 -16.03
C ILE A 91 9.04 1.77 -17.43
#